data_5d19f1cd91ffc5494bd53902d2bbfd0e
#
_entry.id   5d19f1cd91ffc5494bd53902d2bbfd0e
#
_cell.length_a   1.000
_cell.length_b   1.000
_cell.length_c   1.000
_cell.angle_alpha   90.00
_cell.angle_beta   90.00
_cell.angle_gamma   90.00
#
_symmetry.space_group_name_H-M   'P 1'
#
loop_
_entity.id
_entity.type
_entity.pdbx_description
1 polymer ?
#
loop_
_entity_poly.entity_id
_entity_poly.type
_entity_poly.pdbx_seq_one_letter_code
_entity_poly.pdbx_strand_id
1 'polypeptide(L)'
;MLSEGNLPPCQLPGNGLPLTAFEEFMLLDDRPSHPMVIVARFDFTDGPPPPALAGAFEAALLQEPLLTARVTTRARRRPRWLPAETPALQFASADFGGNAAEATAALVPRLDPFRGPMIHATVGTHAAGWSIVVAVHHAACDGLGLVGFVDRWLLLAAGKHGRRRRPAAETMAALRRRGRVAGSWREFARMLPRLAKGLEGVKQFVSREVASLGVRPANEAPAAHGATWQPTIISTTLEPELVERLDERARAAGVMVNDLLMMALVTTLGTHLDGNAAGRADHEWIRLATPMSLRTKADHALPAANRVSMVFLDRLPGDRLDTPRLIRSFKE
;
A
#
# COMPACT_ATOMS: atom_id res chain seq x y z
N MET A 1 -22.86 29.57 -15.54
CA MET A 1 -22.47 28.20 -15.96
C MET A 1 -20.97 28.25 -16.22
N LEU A 2 -20.17 27.87 -15.24
CA LEU A 2 -18.73 27.64 -15.44
C LEU A 2 -18.60 26.33 -16.20
N SER A 3 -17.95 26.36 -17.35
CA SER A 3 -17.68 25.19 -18.18
C SER A 3 -16.95 24.14 -17.32
N GLU A 4 -17.51 22.94 -17.19
CA GLU A 4 -17.01 21.84 -16.35
C GLU A 4 -15.63 21.30 -16.79
N GLY A 5 -14.98 21.92 -17.78
CA GLY A 5 -13.77 21.44 -18.43
C GLY A 5 -12.42 21.87 -17.84
N ASN A 6 -12.35 22.87 -16.99
CA ASN A 6 -11.07 23.54 -16.73
C ASN A 6 -10.85 23.94 -15.27
N LEU A 7 -10.99 22.99 -14.32
CA LEU A 7 -10.46 23.25 -12.98
C LEU A 7 -8.93 23.27 -13.02
N PRO A 8 -8.29 24.27 -12.39
CA PRO A 8 -6.84 24.35 -12.37
C PRO A 8 -6.24 23.10 -11.71
N PRO A 9 -5.06 22.66 -12.14
CA PRO A 9 -4.37 21.52 -11.53
C PRO A 9 -4.13 21.78 -10.05
N CYS A 10 -4.21 20.70 -9.24
CA CYS A 10 -3.86 20.77 -7.84
C CYS A 10 -2.34 20.72 -7.69
N GLN A 11 -1.73 21.86 -7.44
CA GLN A 11 -0.27 21.98 -7.31
C GLN A 11 0.17 22.05 -5.85
N LEU A 12 1.30 21.40 -5.53
CA LEU A 12 1.95 21.57 -4.24
C LEU A 12 2.44 23.02 -4.07
N PRO A 13 2.41 23.55 -2.83
CA PRO A 13 2.99 24.87 -2.55
C PRO A 13 4.47 24.93 -2.95
N GLY A 14 4.95 26.10 -3.43
CA GLY A 14 6.35 26.26 -3.83
C GLY A 14 7.37 25.98 -2.71
N ASN A 15 6.97 26.18 -1.45
CA ASN A 15 7.76 25.78 -0.28
C ASN A 15 7.53 24.31 0.14
N GLY A 16 6.75 23.55 -0.62
CA GLY A 16 6.45 22.15 -0.43
C GLY A 16 5.44 21.86 0.68
N LEU A 17 5.00 20.62 0.75
CA LEU A 17 4.12 20.08 1.78
C LEU A 17 4.95 19.20 2.74
N PRO A 18 4.92 19.40 4.08
CA PRO A 18 5.63 18.53 5.01
C PRO A 18 5.15 17.08 4.90
N LEU A 19 6.08 16.14 5.05
CA LEU A 19 5.74 14.73 5.19
C LEU A 19 5.03 14.49 6.52
N THR A 20 4.19 13.46 6.55
CA THR A 20 3.64 12.90 7.79
C THR A 20 4.65 11.92 8.40
N ALA A 21 4.51 11.58 9.68
CA ALA A 21 5.36 10.59 10.34
C ALA A 21 5.31 9.22 9.64
N PHE A 22 4.14 8.83 9.13
CA PHE A 22 3.98 7.58 8.38
C PHE A 22 4.73 7.61 7.03
N GLU A 23 4.66 8.72 6.32
CA GLU A 23 5.41 8.89 5.06
C GLU A 23 6.93 8.91 5.30
N GLU A 24 7.39 9.56 6.38
CA GLU A 24 8.79 9.52 6.81
C GLU A 24 9.22 8.07 7.15
N PHE A 25 8.37 7.31 7.85
CA PHE A 25 8.62 5.89 8.15
C PHE A 25 8.77 5.07 6.86
N MET A 26 7.88 5.25 5.87
CA MET A 26 7.96 4.56 4.57
C MET A 26 9.26 4.89 3.82
N LEU A 27 9.77 6.13 3.94
CA LEU A 27 11.04 6.49 3.34
C LEU A 27 12.25 5.87 4.06
N LEU A 28 12.19 5.75 5.38
CA LEU A 28 13.27 5.15 6.18
C LEU A 28 13.35 3.64 5.98
N ASP A 29 12.22 3.01 5.70
CA ASP A 29 12.13 1.56 5.44
C ASP A 29 12.37 1.20 3.96
N ASP A 30 12.42 2.20 3.06
CA ASP A 30 12.74 2.00 1.65
C ASP A 30 14.21 1.61 1.47
N ARG A 31 14.44 0.38 1.04
CA ARG A 31 15.77 -0.21 0.85
C ARG A 31 15.94 -0.72 -0.58
N PRO A 32 17.17 -0.72 -1.11
CA PRO A 32 17.44 -1.28 -2.42
C PRO A 32 16.98 -2.75 -2.58
N SER A 33 17.08 -3.54 -1.52
CA SER A 33 16.67 -4.94 -1.49
C SER A 33 15.16 -5.14 -1.21
N HIS A 34 14.52 -4.15 -0.61
CA HIS A 34 13.11 -4.20 -0.21
C HIS A 34 12.49 -2.81 -0.42
N PRO A 35 12.26 -2.42 -1.68
CA PRO A 35 11.71 -1.11 -1.98
C PRO A 35 10.26 -0.99 -1.54
N MET A 36 9.93 0.19 -1.03
CA MET A 36 8.58 0.51 -0.56
C MET A 36 7.68 0.90 -1.74
N VAL A 37 7.36 -0.08 -2.60
CA VAL A 37 6.55 0.08 -3.80
C VAL A 37 5.28 -0.78 -3.70
N ILE A 38 4.13 -0.17 -3.95
CA ILE A 38 2.87 -0.88 -4.16
C ILE A 38 2.75 -1.14 -5.66
N VAL A 39 2.49 -2.39 -6.02
CA VAL A 39 2.22 -2.79 -7.40
C VAL A 39 0.78 -3.26 -7.51
N ALA A 40 0.05 -2.74 -8.49
CA ALA A 40 -1.28 -3.22 -8.82
C ALA A 40 -1.35 -3.53 -10.32
N ARG A 41 -1.99 -4.64 -10.64
CA ARG A 41 -2.30 -5.05 -12.00
C ARG A 41 -3.82 -5.14 -12.16
N PHE A 42 -4.31 -4.62 -13.29
CA PHE A 42 -5.72 -4.64 -13.66
C PHE A 42 -5.80 -5.26 -15.06
N ASP A 43 -6.50 -6.37 -15.17
CA ASP A 43 -6.68 -7.12 -16.41
C ASP A 43 -8.07 -6.84 -17.02
N PHE A 44 -8.11 -6.66 -18.33
CA PHE A 44 -9.32 -6.38 -19.11
C PHE A 44 -9.41 -7.39 -20.25
N THR A 45 -10.54 -8.06 -20.36
CA THR A 45 -10.75 -9.18 -21.29
C THR A 45 -11.26 -8.78 -22.65
N ASP A 46 -11.81 -7.55 -22.82
CA ASP A 46 -12.47 -7.13 -24.03
C ASP A 46 -11.74 -5.99 -24.72
N GLY A 47 -11.51 -6.16 -26.03
CA GLY A 47 -11.05 -5.14 -26.94
C GLY A 47 -9.63 -4.60 -26.68
N PRO A 48 -9.22 -3.62 -27.46
CA PRO A 48 -7.95 -2.92 -27.24
C PRO A 48 -8.09 -1.86 -26.14
N PRO A 49 -6.98 -1.38 -25.56
CA PRO A 49 -7.02 -0.27 -24.61
C PRO A 49 -7.65 0.98 -25.26
N PRO A 50 -8.50 1.73 -24.51
CA PRO A 50 -9.13 2.94 -25.06
C PRO A 50 -8.11 3.95 -25.61
N PRO A 51 -8.31 4.53 -26.80
CA PRO A 51 -7.39 5.53 -27.36
C PRO A 51 -7.15 6.72 -26.44
N ALA A 52 -8.16 7.10 -25.65
CA ALA A 52 -8.08 8.21 -24.70
C ALA A 52 -7.28 7.89 -23.42
N LEU A 53 -6.77 6.65 -23.25
CA LEU A 53 -6.19 6.19 -21.99
C LEU A 53 -4.97 7.04 -21.55
N ALA A 54 -4.09 7.41 -22.47
CA ALA A 54 -2.92 8.25 -22.16
C ALA A 54 -3.31 9.66 -21.72
N GLY A 55 -4.15 10.34 -22.49
CA GLY A 55 -4.63 11.68 -22.12
C GLY A 55 -5.45 11.68 -20.83
N ALA A 56 -6.21 10.61 -20.57
CA ALA A 56 -6.94 10.44 -19.32
C ALA A 56 -6.01 10.21 -18.13
N PHE A 57 -4.88 9.52 -18.31
CA PHE A 57 -3.86 9.33 -17.28
C PHE A 57 -3.27 10.68 -16.85
N GLU A 58 -2.83 11.47 -17.80
CA GLU A 58 -2.30 12.81 -17.53
C GLU A 58 -3.34 13.71 -16.85
N ALA A 59 -4.59 13.69 -17.35
CA ALA A 59 -5.68 14.45 -16.75
C ALA A 59 -6.01 14.00 -15.31
N ALA A 60 -5.93 12.70 -15.02
CA ALA A 60 -6.11 12.17 -13.67
C ALA A 60 -4.99 12.64 -12.73
N LEU A 61 -3.74 12.63 -13.19
CA LEU A 61 -2.58 13.05 -12.40
C LEU A 61 -2.62 14.53 -11.98
N LEU A 62 -3.28 15.39 -12.75
CA LEU A 62 -3.46 16.81 -12.38
C LEU A 62 -4.17 17.01 -11.02
N GLN A 63 -4.88 16.00 -10.54
CA GLN A 63 -5.58 16.02 -9.26
C GLN A 63 -4.84 15.24 -8.15
N GLU A 64 -3.67 14.68 -8.44
CA GLU A 64 -2.93 13.76 -7.58
C GLU A 64 -1.51 14.29 -7.26
N PRO A 65 -1.40 15.40 -6.53
CA PRO A 65 -0.13 16.11 -6.40
C PRO A 65 0.97 15.33 -5.70
N LEU A 66 0.67 14.27 -4.92
CA LEU A 66 1.71 13.43 -4.32
C LEU A 66 2.25 12.39 -5.30
N LEU A 67 1.47 11.95 -6.28
CA LEU A 67 1.93 11.01 -7.31
C LEU A 67 2.91 11.67 -8.28
N THR A 68 2.76 12.99 -8.50
CA THR A 68 3.66 13.81 -9.33
C THR A 68 4.65 14.62 -8.49
N ALA A 69 5.06 14.08 -7.35
CA ALA A 69 5.96 14.75 -6.42
C ALA A 69 7.31 14.04 -6.30
N ARG A 70 8.23 14.70 -5.64
CA ARG A 70 9.47 14.15 -5.11
C ARG A 70 9.69 14.64 -3.69
N VAL A 71 10.50 13.93 -2.94
CA VAL A 71 10.88 14.33 -1.59
C VAL A 71 12.16 15.15 -1.63
N THR A 72 12.23 16.19 -0.83
CA THR A 72 13.50 16.91 -0.57
C THR A 72 13.84 16.87 0.90
N THR A 73 15.12 16.60 1.16
CA THR A 73 15.72 16.72 2.48
C THR A 73 16.65 17.92 2.48
N ARG A 74 16.43 18.87 3.38
CA ARG A 74 17.41 19.95 3.64
C ARG A 74 18.01 19.71 5.01
N ALA A 75 19.31 19.92 5.15
CA ALA A 75 20.00 19.78 6.42
C ALA A 75 19.22 20.46 7.55
N ARG A 76 18.94 19.73 8.65
CA ARG A 76 18.21 20.16 9.84
C ARG A 76 16.75 20.58 9.62
N ARG A 77 16.11 20.25 8.48
CA ARG A 77 14.68 20.51 8.25
C ARG A 77 13.94 19.20 7.95
N ARG A 78 12.66 19.14 8.34
CA ARG A 78 11.79 17.99 8.00
C ARG A 78 11.69 17.82 6.49
N PRO A 79 11.67 16.58 6.00
CA PRO A 79 11.44 16.28 4.59
C PRO A 79 10.14 16.92 4.09
N ARG A 80 10.12 17.29 2.82
CA ARG A 80 8.95 17.93 2.19
C ARG A 80 8.71 17.36 0.80
N TRP A 81 7.45 17.26 0.45
CA TRP A 81 7.00 17.01 -0.92
C TRP A 81 7.17 18.28 -1.77
N LEU A 82 7.84 18.16 -2.87
CA LEU A 82 7.94 19.21 -3.93
C LEU A 82 7.40 18.65 -5.24
N PRO A 83 6.94 19.51 -6.16
CA PRO A 83 6.58 19.06 -7.50
C PRO A 83 7.75 18.35 -8.19
N ALA A 84 7.42 17.34 -8.98
CA ALA A 84 8.31 16.67 -9.93
C ALA A 84 7.66 16.71 -11.32
N GLU A 85 8.33 16.13 -12.30
CA GLU A 85 7.77 15.97 -13.64
C GLU A 85 6.56 15.03 -13.63
N THR A 86 5.57 15.34 -14.46
CA THR A 86 4.43 14.45 -14.68
C THR A 86 4.88 13.30 -15.57
N PRO A 87 4.75 12.04 -15.12
CA PRO A 87 5.16 10.90 -15.93
C PRO A 87 4.17 10.66 -17.07
N ALA A 88 4.69 10.26 -18.23
CA ALA A 88 3.88 9.76 -19.33
C ALA A 88 3.49 8.29 -19.09
N LEU A 89 2.31 7.91 -19.60
CA LEU A 89 1.90 6.51 -19.65
C LEU A 89 2.80 5.75 -20.61
N GLN A 90 3.32 4.61 -20.16
CA GLN A 90 4.14 3.73 -21.00
C GLN A 90 3.26 2.68 -21.69
N PHE A 91 3.64 2.31 -22.91
CA PHE A 91 3.03 1.19 -23.64
C PHE A 91 4.10 0.14 -23.91
N ALA A 92 3.86 -1.07 -23.43
CA ALA A 92 4.75 -2.20 -23.66
C ALA A 92 4.14 -3.13 -24.70
N SER A 93 4.98 -3.58 -25.63
CA SER A 93 4.64 -4.64 -26.59
C SER A 93 4.86 -6.04 -25.99
N ALA A 94 4.98 -6.15 -24.68
CA ALA A 94 5.24 -7.42 -24.02
C ALA A 94 4.01 -8.33 -24.12
N ASP A 95 4.25 -9.54 -24.61
CA ASP A 95 3.28 -10.62 -24.48
C ASP A 95 3.20 -11.00 -22.99
N PHE A 96 2.10 -10.64 -22.33
CA PHE A 96 1.80 -11.05 -20.96
C PHE A 96 1.38 -12.54 -20.88
N GLY A 97 1.59 -13.33 -21.94
CA GLY A 97 1.11 -14.69 -22.08
C GLY A 97 1.82 -15.76 -21.25
N GLY A 98 2.82 -15.38 -20.45
CA GLY A 98 3.52 -16.26 -19.51
C GLY A 98 2.98 -16.18 -18.09
N ASN A 99 3.84 -16.39 -17.11
CA ASN A 99 3.53 -16.17 -15.71
C ASN A 99 3.20 -14.68 -15.47
N ALA A 100 1.93 -14.39 -15.14
CA ALA A 100 1.43 -13.04 -14.96
C ALA A 100 2.21 -12.26 -13.88
N ALA A 101 2.70 -12.95 -12.86
CA ALA A 101 3.51 -12.35 -11.80
C ALA A 101 4.89 -11.91 -12.31
N GLU A 102 5.56 -12.75 -13.10
CA GLU A 102 6.87 -12.43 -13.70
C GLU A 102 6.75 -11.29 -14.73
N ALA A 103 5.73 -11.35 -15.60
CA ALA A 103 5.44 -10.28 -16.55
C ALA A 103 5.16 -8.95 -15.85
N THR A 104 4.40 -8.98 -14.75
CA THR A 104 4.15 -7.79 -13.92
C THR A 104 5.44 -7.27 -13.29
N ALA A 105 6.25 -8.16 -12.73
CA ALA A 105 7.52 -7.81 -12.11
C ALA A 105 8.48 -7.11 -13.09
N ALA A 106 8.56 -7.59 -14.32
CA ALA A 106 9.42 -7.01 -15.37
C ALA A 106 9.04 -5.56 -15.75
N LEU A 107 7.81 -5.13 -15.49
CA LEU A 107 7.32 -3.80 -15.82
C LEU A 107 7.40 -2.80 -14.65
N VAL A 108 7.90 -3.21 -13.50
CA VAL A 108 7.97 -2.37 -12.31
C VAL A 108 9.38 -1.79 -12.16
N PRO A 109 9.61 -0.51 -12.48
CA PRO A 109 10.89 0.13 -12.24
C PRO A 109 11.06 0.43 -10.74
N ARG A 110 12.28 0.57 -10.32
CA ARG A 110 12.56 1.15 -9.02
C ARG A 110 12.19 2.64 -9.04
N LEU A 111 11.31 3.05 -8.12
CA LEU A 111 10.95 4.44 -7.93
C LEU A 111 11.90 5.09 -6.93
N ASP A 112 12.58 6.17 -7.33
CA ASP A 112 13.44 6.97 -6.44
C ASP A 112 12.63 8.13 -5.87
N PRO A 113 12.32 8.12 -4.55
CA PRO A 113 11.49 9.16 -3.95
C PRO A 113 12.14 10.55 -3.96
N PHE A 114 13.46 10.66 -4.12
CA PHE A 114 14.16 11.93 -4.15
C PHE A 114 14.24 12.55 -5.53
N ARG A 115 14.06 11.77 -6.58
CA ARG A 115 13.96 12.22 -7.96
C ARG A 115 12.50 12.38 -8.38
N GLY A 116 11.63 11.45 -8.01
CA GLY A 116 10.25 11.36 -8.48
C GLY A 116 10.16 11.04 -9.97
N PRO A 117 8.98 10.95 -10.53
CA PRO A 117 7.67 10.95 -9.87
C PRO A 117 7.45 9.70 -9.01
N MET A 118 6.41 9.74 -8.18
CA MET A 118 6.07 8.64 -7.26
C MET A 118 5.22 7.53 -7.89
N ILE A 119 4.94 7.62 -9.18
CA ILE A 119 4.11 6.67 -9.92
C ILE A 119 4.77 6.31 -11.24
N HIS A 120 4.62 5.05 -11.60
CA HIS A 120 4.87 4.54 -12.95
C HIS A 120 3.68 3.70 -13.39
N ALA A 121 3.26 3.83 -14.64
CA ALA A 121 2.17 3.05 -15.19
C ALA A 121 2.51 2.56 -16.60
N THR A 122 2.24 1.28 -16.85
CA THR A 122 2.46 0.63 -18.13
C THR A 122 1.20 -0.07 -18.58
N VAL A 123 0.86 0.07 -19.84
CA VAL A 123 -0.21 -0.68 -20.51
C VAL A 123 0.43 -1.72 -21.41
N GLY A 124 -0.02 -2.95 -21.28
CA GLY A 124 0.39 -4.04 -22.16
C GLY A 124 -0.81 -4.73 -22.79
N THR A 125 -0.66 -5.25 -24.00
CA THR A 125 -1.68 -6.04 -24.68
C THR A 125 -1.27 -7.52 -24.68
N HIS A 126 -2.28 -8.40 -24.64
CA HIS A 126 -2.08 -9.86 -24.69
C HIS A 126 -3.25 -10.52 -25.44
N ALA A 127 -3.15 -11.81 -25.72
CA ALA A 127 -4.13 -12.52 -26.53
C ALA A 127 -5.58 -12.45 -25.99
N ALA A 128 -5.75 -12.35 -24.66
CA ALA A 128 -7.05 -12.29 -24.02
C ALA A 128 -7.54 -10.85 -23.75
N GLY A 129 -6.78 -9.81 -24.15
CA GLY A 129 -7.16 -8.43 -23.91
C GLY A 129 -5.95 -7.52 -23.64
N TRP A 130 -6.02 -6.75 -22.55
CA TRP A 130 -4.96 -5.84 -22.16
C TRP A 130 -4.89 -5.68 -20.62
N SER A 131 -3.76 -5.19 -20.15
CA SER A 131 -3.56 -4.98 -18.71
C SER A 131 -2.93 -3.63 -18.43
N ILE A 132 -3.23 -3.08 -17.27
CA ILE A 132 -2.54 -1.94 -16.68
C ILE A 132 -1.72 -2.45 -15.50
N VAL A 133 -0.42 -2.15 -15.50
CA VAL A 133 0.44 -2.33 -14.32
C VAL A 133 0.80 -0.95 -13.78
N VAL A 134 0.49 -0.71 -12.53
CA VAL A 134 0.79 0.55 -11.84
C VAL A 134 1.68 0.27 -10.65
N ALA A 135 2.81 0.96 -10.59
CA ALA A 135 3.71 0.97 -9.45
C ALA A 135 3.67 2.36 -8.78
N VAL A 136 3.50 2.41 -7.47
CA VAL A 136 3.49 3.66 -6.68
C VAL A 136 4.41 3.51 -5.48
N HIS A 137 5.25 4.52 -5.24
CA HIS A 137 6.04 4.55 -4.01
C HIS A 137 5.13 4.73 -2.79
N HIS A 138 5.22 3.81 -1.81
CA HIS A 138 4.27 3.74 -0.69
C HIS A 138 4.28 4.99 0.20
N ALA A 139 5.36 5.78 0.21
CA ALA A 139 5.36 7.06 0.90
C ALA A 139 4.32 8.04 0.33
N ALA A 140 3.99 7.98 -0.97
CA ALA A 140 3.04 8.89 -1.60
C ALA A 140 1.57 8.46 -1.44
N CYS A 141 1.31 7.15 -1.35
CA CYS A 141 -0.05 6.62 -1.47
C CYS A 141 -0.21 5.26 -0.79
N ASP A 142 -1.37 4.99 -0.24
CA ASP A 142 -1.80 3.65 0.18
C ASP A 142 -2.57 2.93 -0.94
N GLY A 143 -2.85 1.63 -0.75
CA GLY A 143 -3.54 0.81 -1.73
C GLY A 143 -4.92 1.34 -2.12
N LEU A 144 -5.71 1.86 -1.16
CA LEU A 144 -7.03 2.46 -1.44
C LEU A 144 -6.92 3.77 -2.23
N GLY A 145 -5.87 4.56 -1.97
CA GLY A 145 -5.56 5.75 -2.75
C GLY A 145 -5.20 5.39 -4.19
N LEU A 146 -4.41 4.33 -4.39
CA LEU A 146 -4.06 3.82 -5.71
C LEU A 146 -5.29 3.34 -6.49
N VAL A 147 -6.13 2.49 -5.88
CA VAL A 147 -7.36 2.02 -6.52
C VAL A 147 -8.28 3.19 -6.88
N GLY A 148 -8.43 4.16 -5.98
CA GLY A 148 -9.22 5.36 -6.26
C GLY A 148 -8.65 6.25 -7.37
N PHE A 149 -7.34 6.28 -7.56
CA PHE A 149 -6.69 6.93 -8.70
C PHE A 149 -7.01 6.20 -10.01
N VAL A 150 -6.81 4.88 -10.04
CA VAL A 150 -7.07 4.07 -11.25
C VAL A 150 -8.54 4.12 -11.65
N ASP A 151 -9.47 4.07 -10.70
CA ASP A 151 -10.91 4.24 -10.96
C ASP A 151 -11.20 5.58 -11.67
N ARG A 152 -10.66 6.69 -11.16
CA ARG A 152 -10.82 8.01 -11.81
C ARG A 152 -10.21 8.05 -13.20
N TRP A 153 -9.02 7.49 -13.36
CA TRP A 153 -8.35 7.42 -14.64
C TRP A 153 -9.19 6.66 -15.68
N LEU A 154 -9.70 5.48 -15.33
CA LEU A 154 -10.53 4.67 -16.23
C LEU A 154 -11.86 5.35 -16.55
N LEU A 155 -12.51 6.00 -15.59
CA LEU A 155 -13.71 6.79 -15.83
C LEU A 155 -13.47 7.92 -16.81
N LEU A 156 -12.34 8.62 -16.70
CA LEU A 156 -11.96 9.67 -17.66
C LEU A 156 -11.69 9.08 -19.04
N ALA A 157 -11.00 7.94 -19.14
CA ALA A 157 -10.75 7.27 -20.41
C ALA A 157 -12.05 6.80 -21.10
N ALA A 158 -13.07 6.43 -20.31
CA ALA A 158 -14.39 6.07 -20.79
C ALA A 158 -15.30 7.28 -21.11
N GLY A 159 -14.77 8.51 -21.05
CA GLY A 159 -15.56 9.73 -21.24
C GLY A 159 -16.59 9.99 -20.15
N LYS A 160 -16.54 9.25 -19.05
CA LYS A 160 -17.43 9.42 -17.91
C LYS A 160 -16.79 10.41 -16.94
N HIS A 161 -17.34 11.60 -16.85
CA HIS A 161 -16.94 12.57 -15.84
C HIS A 161 -17.46 12.07 -14.48
N GLY A 162 -16.66 11.23 -13.84
CA GLY A 162 -16.93 10.70 -12.50
C GLY A 162 -17.06 11.81 -11.46
N ARG A 163 -17.37 11.45 -10.23
CA ARG A 163 -17.63 12.33 -9.08
C ARG A 163 -16.82 13.62 -9.14
N ARG A 164 -17.50 14.76 -8.96
CA ARG A 164 -17.03 16.14 -8.98
C ARG A 164 -15.54 16.26 -8.66
N ARG A 165 -14.76 16.76 -9.61
CA ARG A 165 -13.40 17.24 -9.34
C ARG A 165 -13.48 18.24 -8.19
N ARG A 166 -12.72 18.00 -7.12
CA ARG A 166 -12.66 18.94 -6.01
C ARG A 166 -11.87 20.18 -6.40
N PRO A 167 -12.26 21.35 -5.91
CA PRO A 167 -11.41 22.52 -6.00
C PRO A 167 -10.02 22.26 -5.45
N ALA A 168 -8.97 22.78 -6.08
CA ALA A 168 -7.58 22.59 -5.64
C ALA A 168 -7.36 22.98 -4.17
N ALA A 169 -8.07 24.02 -3.69
CA ALA A 169 -8.03 24.45 -2.30
C ALA A 169 -8.54 23.37 -1.32
N GLU A 170 -9.63 22.66 -1.66
CA GLU A 170 -10.18 21.58 -0.82
C GLU A 170 -9.24 20.37 -0.81
N THR A 171 -8.68 20.00 -1.97
CA THR A 171 -7.69 18.94 -2.09
C THR A 171 -6.47 19.24 -1.23
N MET A 172 -5.92 20.44 -1.31
CA MET A 172 -4.79 20.85 -0.48
C MET A 172 -5.12 20.90 1.00
N ALA A 173 -6.33 21.32 1.38
CA ALA A 173 -6.78 21.28 2.77
C ALA A 173 -6.89 19.84 3.29
N ALA A 174 -7.38 18.90 2.46
CA ALA A 174 -7.44 17.49 2.78
C ALA A 174 -6.02 16.90 2.95
N LEU A 175 -5.10 17.20 2.03
CA LEU A 175 -3.70 16.76 2.12
C LEU A 175 -2.99 17.29 3.36
N ARG A 176 -3.23 18.53 3.77
CA ARG A 176 -2.67 19.09 5.01
C ARG A 176 -3.18 18.38 6.27
N ARG A 177 -4.35 17.77 6.20
CA ARG A 177 -4.96 17.02 7.32
C ARG A 177 -4.66 15.52 7.30
N ARG A 178 -4.05 14.97 6.25
CA ARG A 178 -3.88 13.53 6.04
C ARG A 178 -3.16 12.78 7.17
N GLY A 179 -2.24 13.45 7.87
CA GLY A 179 -1.51 12.88 9.02
C GLY A 179 -2.19 13.08 10.38
N ARG A 180 -3.37 13.72 10.44
CA ARG A 180 -4.05 13.97 11.72
C ARG A 180 -4.84 12.74 12.12
N VAL A 181 -4.62 12.25 13.33
CA VAL A 181 -5.36 11.12 13.93
C VAL A 181 -6.72 11.59 14.47
N ALA A 182 -6.80 12.84 14.92
CA ALA A 182 -8.03 13.44 15.40
C ALA A 182 -8.33 14.75 14.66
N GLY A 183 -9.56 14.94 14.23
CA GLY A 183 -10.04 16.15 13.54
C GLY A 183 -10.32 17.31 14.50
N SER A 184 -10.54 17.02 15.80
CA SER A 184 -10.89 18.00 16.81
C SER A 184 -10.31 17.64 18.18
N TRP A 185 -10.22 18.65 19.08
CA TRP A 185 -9.83 18.44 20.48
C TRP A 185 -10.76 17.48 21.22
N ARG A 186 -12.06 17.48 20.91
CA ARG A 186 -13.03 16.55 21.51
C ARG A 186 -12.76 15.09 21.09
N GLU A 187 -12.38 14.85 19.87
CA GLU A 187 -11.97 13.52 19.40
C GLU A 187 -10.66 13.10 20.05
N PHE A 188 -9.68 14.00 20.14
CA PHE A 188 -8.44 13.76 20.86
C PHE A 188 -8.68 13.41 22.33
N ALA A 189 -9.51 14.16 23.03
CA ALA A 189 -9.87 13.89 24.43
C ALA A 189 -10.53 12.51 24.61
N ARG A 190 -11.36 12.06 23.65
CA ARG A 190 -11.95 10.71 23.68
C ARG A 190 -10.90 9.60 23.43
N MET A 191 -9.78 9.93 22.85
CA MET A 191 -8.67 8.98 22.63
C MET A 191 -7.74 8.86 23.85
N LEU A 192 -7.74 9.83 24.77
CA LEU A 192 -6.85 9.85 25.94
C LEU A 192 -6.87 8.53 26.76
N PRO A 193 -8.02 7.91 27.06
CA PRO A 193 -8.03 6.62 27.76
C PRO A 193 -7.40 5.48 26.97
N ARG A 194 -7.40 5.59 25.63
CA ARG A 194 -6.79 4.61 24.72
C ARG A 194 -5.28 4.80 24.60
N LEU A 195 -4.75 5.98 24.92
CA LEU A 195 -3.31 6.25 24.89
C LEU A 195 -2.56 5.40 25.92
N ALA A 196 -3.13 5.14 27.10
CA ALA A 196 -2.52 4.28 28.09
C ALA A 196 -2.36 2.84 27.57
N LYS A 197 -3.39 2.30 26.90
CA LYS A 197 -3.30 0.99 26.21
C LYS A 197 -2.30 1.04 25.06
N GLY A 198 -2.23 2.17 24.35
CA GLY A 198 -1.25 2.39 23.28
C GLY A 198 0.20 2.37 23.79
N LEU A 199 0.47 2.96 24.95
CA LEU A 199 1.80 2.92 25.59
C LEU A 199 2.20 1.50 26.00
N GLU A 200 1.27 0.71 26.54
CA GLU A 200 1.52 -0.71 26.82
C GLU A 200 1.80 -1.48 25.52
N GLY A 201 1.05 -1.21 24.44
CA GLY A 201 1.33 -1.79 23.12
C GLY A 201 2.71 -1.45 22.60
N VAL A 202 3.16 -0.19 22.76
CA VAL A 202 4.53 0.23 22.38
C VAL A 202 5.57 -0.49 23.22
N LYS A 203 5.38 -0.61 24.53
CA LYS A 203 6.26 -1.36 25.41
C LYS A 203 6.39 -2.82 24.95
N GLN A 204 5.26 -3.49 24.68
CA GLN A 204 5.24 -4.86 24.19
C GLN A 204 5.95 -4.97 22.82
N PHE A 205 5.70 -4.02 21.92
CA PHE A 205 6.34 -3.97 20.62
C PHE A 205 7.87 -3.93 20.70
N VAL A 206 8.41 -3.17 21.64
CA VAL A 206 9.86 -3.01 21.82
C VAL A 206 10.47 -4.15 22.62
N SER A 207 9.75 -4.70 23.63
CA SER A 207 10.29 -5.70 24.55
C SER A 207 10.16 -7.14 24.06
N ARG A 208 9.26 -7.43 23.11
CA ARG A 208 9.08 -8.77 22.58
C ARG A 208 10.10 -9.09 21.52
N GLU A 209 10.81 -10.18 21.67
CA GLU A 209 11.72 -10.70 20.67
C GLU A 209 10.92 -11.37 19.56
N VAL A 210 11.15 -10.92 18.33
CA VAL A 210 10.40 -11.39 17.16
C VAL A 210 11.20 -12.45 16.42
N ALA A 211 10.57 -13.58 16.14
CA ALA A 211 11.16 -14.68 15.41
C ALA A 211 11.63 -14.25 14.01
N SER A 212 12.85 -14.58 13.67
CA SER A 212 13.36 -14.45 12.31
C SER A 212 12.87 -15.61 11.46
N LEU A 213 12.22 -15.32 10.34
CA LEU A 213 11.72 -16.33 9.40
C LEU A 213 12.79 -16.87 8.46
N GLY A 214 13.93 -16.21 8.36
CA GLY A 214 15.04 -16.59 7.49
C GLY A 214 16.21 -17.17 8.29
N VAL A 215 16.73 -18.32 7.87
CA VAL A 215 18.11 -18.67 8.19
C VAL A 215 18.97 -17.71 7.37
N ARG A 216 19.58 -16.72 7.99
CA ARG A 216 20.65 -15.98 7.33
C ARG A 216 21.77 -17.00 7.09
N PRO A 217 22.11 -17.35 5.84
CA PRO A 217 23.30 -18.16 5.61
C PRO A 217 24.47 -17.40 6.24
N ALA A 218 25.22 -18.09 7.11
CA ALA A 218 26.33 -17.48 7.84
C ALA A 218 27.40 -16.82 6.93
N ASN A 219 27.28 -17.01 5.61
CA ASN A 219 28.21 -16.56 4.58
C ASN A 219 27.61 -15.64 3.50
N GLU A 220 26.35 -15.16 3.66
CA GLU A 220 25.93 -14.11 2.77
C GLU A 220 26.65 -12.83 3.12
N ALA A 221 27.63 -12.51 2.30
CA ALA A 221 28.20 -11.16 2.23
C ALA A 221 27.05 -10.16 2.12
N PRO A 222 27.10 -9.00 2.81
CA PRO A 222 26.10 -7.95 2.64
C PRO A 222 25.93 -7.74 1.15
N ALA A 223 24.68 -7.80 0.65
CA ALA A 223 24.36 -7.73 -0.78
C ALA A 223 25.24 -6.67 -1.43
N ALA A 224 26.04 -7.08 -2.40
CA ALA A 224 27.05 -6.23 -3.01
C ALA A 224 26.40 -4.90 -3.39
N HIS A 225 27.04 -3.78 -3.03
CA HIS A 225 26.62 -2.46 -3.48
C HIS A 225 26.56 -2.50 -5.00
N GLY A 226 25.35 -2.60 -5.56
CA GLY A 226 25.14 -2.75 -7.00
C GLY A 226 24.21 -3.90 -7.41
N ALA A 227 23.70 -4.72 -6.49
CA ALA A 227 22.68 -5.69 -6.83
C ALA A 227 21.43 -4.93 -7.35
N THR A 228 21.15 -5.09 -8.64
CA THR A 228 19.93 -4.53 -9.25
C THR A 228 18.74 -5.23 -8.61
N TRP A 229 17.87 -4.45 -7.97
CA TRP A 229 16.61 -4.97 -7.46
C TRP A 229 15.80 -5.59 -8.62
N GLN A 230 15.44 -6.83 -8.44
CA GLN A 230 14.49 -7.51 -9.31
C GLN A 230 13.24 -7.82 -8.50
N PRO A 231 12.08 -7.27 -8.87
CA PRO A 231 10.85 -7.56 -8.17
C PRO A 231 10.51 -9.05 -8.33
N THR A 232 10.19 -9.70 -7.22
CA THR A 232 9.65 -11.06 -7.24
C THR A 232 8.21 -10.99 -6.73
N ILE A 233 7.26 -11.40 -7.56
CA ILE A 233 5.85 -11.45 -7.21
C ILE A 233 5.42 -12.90 -7.19
N ILE A 234 4.90 -13.34 -6.05
CA ILE A 234 4.27 -14.66 -5.90
C ILE A 234 2.78 -14.43 -5.75
N SER A 235 1.99 -15.07 -6.58
CA SER A 235 0.53 -14.98 -6.52
C SER A 235 -0.11 -16.36 -6.57
N THR A 236 -1.24 -16.51 -5.92
CA THR A 236 -2.11 -17.67 -6.05
C THR A 236 -3.55 -17.21 -6.13
N THR A 237 -4.33 -17.91 -6.93
CA THR A 237 -5.76 -17.66 -7.04
C THR A 237 -6.50 -18.74 -6.27
N LEU A 238 -7.44 -18.33 -5.43
CA LEU A 238 -8.30 -19.26 -4.72
C LEU A 238 -9.51 -19.56 -5.59
N GLU A 239 -9.85 -20.84 -5.69
CA GLU A 239 -11.05 -21.28 -6.39
C GLU A 239 -12.31 -20.74 -5.71
N PRO A 240 -13.36 -20.39 -6.49
CA PRO A 240 -14.60 -19.80 -5.95
C PRO A 240 -15.21 -20.61 -4.80
N GLU A 241 -15.21 -21.95 -4.93
CA GLU A 241 -15.77 -22.86 -3.93
C GLU A 241 -14.98 -22.81 -2.60
N LEU A 242 -13.66 -22.53 -2.66
CA LEU A 242 -12.86 -22.32 -1.46
C LEU A 242 -13.20 -21.00 -0.80
N VAL A 243 -13.41 -19.95 -1.58
CA VAL A 243 -13.81 -18.64 -1.07
C VAL A 243 -15.17 -18.71 -0.38
N GLU A 244 -16.14 -19.38 -0.98
CA GLU A 244 -17.47 -19.60 -0.38
C GLU A 244 -17.38 -20.34 0.96
N ARG A 245 -16.60 -21.42 1.02
CA ARG A 245 -16.36 -22.16 2.28
C ARG A 245 -15.67 -21.32 3.35
N LEU A 246 -14.73 -20.43 2.96
CA LEU A 246 -14.10 -19.49 3.89
C LEU A 246 -15.12 -18.50 4.46
N ASP A 247 -16.00 -17.98 3.61
CA ASP A 247 -17.08 -17.08 4.01
C ASP A 247 -18.07 -17.74 4.98
N GLU A 248 -18.48 -18.99 4.69
CA GLU A 248 -19.35 -19.78 5.56
C GLU A 248 -18.72 -20.01 6.92
N ARG A 249 -17.44 -20.43 6.95
CA ARG A 249 -16.72 -20.66 8.21
C ARG A 249 -16.54 -19.36 9.00
N ALA A 250 -16.24 -18.27 8.34
CA ALA A 250 -16.11 -16.97 9.01
C ALA A 250 -17.43 -16.55 9.66
N ARG A 251 -18.56 -16.68 8.92
CA ARG A 251 -19.89 -16.39 9.45
C ARG A 251 -20.26 -17.32 10.62
N ALA A 252 -20.00 -18.61 10.49
CA ALA A 252 -20.27 -19.59 11.58
C ALA A 252 -19.44 -19.30 12.86
N ALA A 253 -18.21 -18.83 12.70
CA ALA A 253 -17.34 -18.45 13.81
C ALA A 253 -17.60 -17.03 14.33
N GLY A 254 -18.45 -16.23 13.65
CA GLY A 254 -18.71 -14.83 13.99
C GLY A 254 -17.49 -13.93 13.82
N VAL A 255 -16.61 -14.22 12.84
CA VAL A 255 -15.40 -13.48 12.51
C VAL A 255 -15.41 -13.07 11.03
N MET A 256 -14.43 -12.30 10.60
CA MET A 256 -14.23 -11.98 9.18
C MET A 256 -13.31 -13.00 8.50
N VAL A 257 -13.40 -13.11 7.18
CA VAL A 257 -12.47 -13.95 6.39
C VAL A 257 -11.02 -13.56 6.65
N ASN A 258 -10.74 -12.26 6.82
CA ASN A 258 -9.40 -11.78 7.15
C ASN A 258 -8.86 -12.41 8.45
N ASP A 259 -9.69 -12.62 9.47
CA ASP A 259 -9.27 -13.22 10.73
C ASP A 259 -8.88 -14.71 10.53
N LEU A 260 -9.59 -15.41 9.62
CA LEU A 260 -9.24 -16.78 9.24
C LEU A 260 -7.91 -16.82 8.46
N LEU A 261 -7.67 -15.87 7.58
CA LEU A 261 -6.40 -15.77 6.83
C LEU A 261 -5.24 -15.45 7.77
N MET A 262 -5.44 -14.56 8.74
CA MET A 262 -4.43 -14.24 9.77
C MET A 262 -4.12 -15.46 10.64
N MET A 263 -5.15 -16.23 11.02
CA MET A 263 -4.96 -17.50 11.74
C MET A 263 -4.15 -18.49 10.90
N ALA A 264 -4.52 -18.67 9.63
CA ALA A 264 -3.79 -19.59 8.74
C ALA A 264 -2.33 -19.17 8.60
N LEU A 265 -2.05 -17.85 8.49
CA LEU A 265 -0.70 -17.32 8.43
C LEU A 265 0.10 -17.61 9.71
N VAL A 266 -0.46 -17.34 10.90
CA VAL A 266 0.20 -17.69 12.18
C VAL A 266 0.48 -19.18 12.28
N THR A 267 -0.49 -20.01 11.88
CA THR A 267 -0.34 -21.48 11.91
C THR A 267 0.79 -21.94 10.99
N THR A 268 0.83 -21.43 9.76
CA THR A 268 1.86 -21.79 8.78
C THR A 268 3.25 -21.33 9.24
N LEU A 269 3.36 -20.08 9.71
CA LEU A 269 4.61 -19.54 10.22
C LEU A 269 5.08 -20.30 11.47
N GLY A 270 4.18 -20.63 12.39
CA GLY A 270 4.51 -21.41 13.57
C GLY A 270 5.04 -22.80 13.22
N THR A 271 4.40 -23.48 12.25
CA THR A 271 4.87 -24.79 11.76
C THR A 271 6.24 -24.69 11.07
N HIS A 272 6.46 -23.64 10.27
CA HIS A 272 7.76 -23.40 9.65
C HIS A 272 8.86 -23.14 10.68
N LEU A 273 8.55 -22.39 11.72
CA LEU A 273 9.47 -22.08 12.81
C LEU A 273 9.85 -23.35 13.62
N ASP A 274 8.91 -24.27 13.86
CA ASP A 274 9.18 -25.54 14.54
C ASP A 274 10.11 -26.46 13.71
N GLY A 275 9.89 -26.53 12.40
CA GLY A 275 10.73 -27.32 11.49
C GLY A 275 12.19 -26.86 11.44
N ASN A 276 12.43 -25.59 11.79
CA ASN A 276 13.76 -24.97 11.81
C ASN A 276 14.32 -24.78 13.24
N ALA A 277 13.83 -25.54 14.20
CA ALA A 277 14.00 -25.30 15.64
C ALA A 277 15.40 -25.59 16.22
N ALA A 278 16.42 -25.90 15.41
CA ALA A 278 17.78 -26.06 15.91
C ALA A 278 18.29 -24.75 16.54
N GLY A 279 18.03 -24.57 17.85
CA GLY A 279 18.55 -23.47 18.67
C GLY A 279 17.59 -22.30 18.90
N ARG A 280 16.29 -22.43 18.64
CA ARG A 280 15.29 -21.38 18.91
C ARG A 280 14.70 -21.47 20.31
N ALA A 281 14.41 -20.28 20.86
CA ALA A 281 13.74 -20.18 22.16
C ALA A 281 12.21 -20.16 21.95
N ASP A 282 11.48 -20.95 22.76
CA ASP A 282 10.00 -21.06 22.71
C ASP A 282 9.26 -19.74 22.98
N HIS A 283 9.99 -18.66 23.30
CA HIS A 283 9.45 -17.35 23.65
C HIS A 283 9.55 -16.30 22.52
N GLU A 284 10.06 -16.67 21.34
CA GLU A 284 10.07 -15.76 20.19
C GLU A 284 8.67 -15.57 19.62
N TRP A 285 8.30 -14.32 19.36
CA TRP A 285 6.98 -13.93 18.90
C TRP A 285 6.87 -13.91 17.37
N ILE A 286 5.78 -14.44 16.84
CA ILE A 286 5.37 -14.20 15.46
C ILE A 286 4.68 -12.84 15.45
N ARG A 287 5.26 -11.86 14.75
CA ARG A 287 4.68 -10.53 14.58
C ARG A 287 4.09 -10.37 13.20
N LEU A 288 2.78 -10.14 13.14
CA LEU A 288 2.07 -9.80 11.91
C LEU A 288 1.81 -8.30 11.88
N ALA A 289 2.13 -7.66 10.75
CA ALA A 289 1.81 -6.28 10.51
C ALA A 289 0.57 -6.20 9.60
N THR A 290 -0.52 -5.65 10.11
CA THR A 290 -1.78 -5.53 9.37
C THR A 290 -2.10 -4.05 9.14
N PRO A 291 -2.23 -3.60 7.88
CA PRO A 291 -2.63 -2.24 7.59
C PRO A 291 -4.11 -2.04 7.93
N MET A 292 -4.41 -0.93 8.58
CA MET A 292 -5.76 -0.50 8.91
C MET A 292 -6.07 0.84 8.28
N SER A 293 -7.13 0.91 7.49
CA SER A 293 -7.56 2.18 6.90
C SER A 293 -8.09 3.13 7.97
N LEU A 294 -7.56 4.35 7.98
CA LEU A 294 -8.06 5.48 8.77
C LEU A 294 -9.02 6.37 7.98
N ARG A 295 -9.41 5.95 6.78
CA ARG A 295 -10.32 6.72 5.92
C ARG A 295 -11.71 6.75 6.52
N THR A 296 -12.31 7.93 6.49
CA THR A 296 -13.68 8.19 6.93
C THR A 296 -14.53 8.60 5.72
N LYS A 297 -15.83 8.74 5.91
CA LYS A 297 -16.73 9.29 4.87
C LYS A 297 -16.29 10.67 4.38
N ALA A 298 -15.59 11.46 5.22
CA ALA A 298 -15.05 12.76 4.83
C ALA A 298 -13.84 12.66 3.89
N ASP A 299 -13.18 11.52 3.85
CA ASP A 299 -11.98 11.27 3.04
C ASP A 299 -12.31 10.66 1.66
N HIS A 300 -13.61 10.45 1.33
CA HIS A 300 -14.02 9.79 0.07
C HIS A 300 -13.49 10.46 -1.20
N ALA A 301 -13.13 11.73 -1.14
CA ALA A 301 -12.55 12.48 -2.23
C ALA A 301 -11.14 12.98 -1.91
N LEU A 302 -10.44 12.40 -0.94
CA LEU A 302 -9.02 12.61 -0.72
C LEU A 302 -8.28 12.12 -1.99
N PRO A 303 -7.33 12.89 -2.53
CA PRO A 303 -6.45 12.40 -3.59
C PRO A 303 -5.65 11.21 -3.10
N ALA A 304 -4.92 10.57 -4.01
CA ALA A 304 -3.99 9.52 -3.65
C ALA A 304 -3.04 10.01 -2.55
N ALA A 305 -3.13 9.42 -1.39
CA ALA A 305 -2.36 9.78 -0.21
C ALA A 305 -2.42 8.64 0.81
N ASN A 306 -1.51 8.63 1.76
CA ASN A 306 -1.56 7.69 2.89
C ASN A 306 -2.59 8.12 3.93
N ARG A 307 -3.54 7.23 4.18
CA ARG A 307 -4.54 7.35 5.24
C ARG A 307 -4.70 6.00 5.94
N VAL A 308 -3.58 5.42 6.33
CA VAL A 308 -3.46 4.08 6.87
C VAL A 308 -2.64 4.13 8.17
N SER A 309 -2.92 3.19 9.05
CA SER A 309 -2.10 2.87 10.23
C SER A 309 -1.70 1.42 10.17
N MET A 310 -0.69 1.05 10.93
CA MET A 310 -0.27 -0.35 11.10
C MET A 310 -0.70 -0.84 12.46
N VAL A 311 -1.31 -2.02 12.49
CA VAL A 311 -1.58 -2.78 13.71
C VAL A 311 -0.62 -3.94 13.75
N PHE A 312 0.10 -4.10 14.84
CA PHE A 312 1.00 -5.22 15.05
C PHE A 312 0.35 -6.24 15.98
N LEU A 313 0.26 -7.46 15.52
CA LEU A 313 -0.34 -8.58 16.23
C LEU A 313 0.75 -9.61 16.54
N ASP A 314 1.09 -9.73 17.81
CA ASP A 314 2.09 -10.68 18.29
C ASP A 314 1.42 -11.95 18.78
N ARG A 315 1.88 -13.11 18.32
CA ARG A 315 1.42 -14.45 18.75
C ARG A 315 2.61 -15.35 19.01
N LEU A 316 2.51 -16.20 20.01
CA LEU A 316 3.49 -17.26 20.21
C LEU A 316 3.25 -18.40 19.20
N PRO A 317 4.29 -19.10 18.76
CA PRO A 317 4.13 -20.28 17.90
C PRO A 317 3.17 -21.31 18.48
N GLY A 318 3.17 -21.51 19.81
CA GLY A 318 2.26 -22.41 20.52
C GLY A 318 0.78 -22.00 20.47
N ASP A 319 0.45 -20.75 20.24
CA ASP A 319 -0.96 -20.28 20.19
C ASP A 319 -1.75 -20.96 19.06
N ARG A 320 -1.08 -21.48 18.02
CA ARG A 320 -1.72 -22.21 16.91
C ARG A 320 -2.42 -23.50 17.33
N LEU A 321 -2.02 -24.08 18.48
CA LEU A 321 -2.57 -25.34 18.99
C LEU A 321 -4.00 -25.16 19.53
N ASP A 322 -4.40 -23.93 19.90
CA ASP A 322 -5.77 -23.58 20.30
C ASP A 322 -6.44 -22.71 19.27
N THR A 323 -6.88 -23.31 18.17
CA THR A 323 -7.51 -22.62 17.05
C THR A 323 -8.68 -21.72 17.45
N PRO A 324 -9.64 -22.13 18.32
CA PRO A 324 -10.74 -21.26 18.76
C PRO A 324 -10.27 -20.03 19.52
N ARG A 325 -9.24 -20.17 20.36
CA ARG A 325 -8.65 -19.06 21.10
C ARG A 325 -7.90 -18.11 20.16
N LEU A 326 -7.11 -18.66 19.22
CA LEU A 326 -6.35 -17.89 18.25
C LEU A 326 -7.27 -17.03 17.39
N ILE A 327 -8.36 -17.60 16.84
CA ILE A 327 -9.35 -16.85 16.04
C ILE A 327 -9.95 -15.70 16.86
N ARG A 328 -10.40 -15.96 18.08
CA ARG A 328 -10.99 -14.92 18.92
C ARG A 328 -10.02 -13.80 19.24
N SER A 329 -8.74 -14.10 19.39
CA SER A 329 -7.71 -13.13 19.71
C SER A 329 -7.42 -12.10 18.60
N PHE A 330 -7.88 -12.32 17.38
CA PHE A 330 -7.81 -11.32 16.31
C PHE A 330 -8.97 -10.33 16.32
N LYS A 331 -10.03 -10.65 17.08
CA LYS A 331 -11.23 -9.80 17.20
C LYS A 331 -11.13 -8.79 18.35
N GLU A 332 -10.28 -9.04 19.35
CA GLU A 332 -10.04 -8.20 20.53
C GLU A 332 -9.04 -7.06 20.23
#